data_8168e4198bd81209fbcd80d9cfb7a680
#
_entry.id   8168e4198bd81209fbcd80d9cfb7a680
#
_cell.length_a   1.000
_cell.length_b   1.000
_cell.length_c   1.000
_cell.angle_alpha   90.00
_cell.angle_beta   90.00
_cell.angle_gamma   90.00
#
_symmetry.space_group_name_H-M   'P 1'
#
loop_
_entity.id
_entity.type
_entity.pdbx_description
1 polymer ?
#
loop_
_entity_poly.entity_id
_entity_poly.type
_entity_poly.pdbx_seq_one_letter_code
_entity_poly.pdbx_strand_id
1 'polypeptide(L)'
;MFTLNRIARLSLLFISMNIACAHAGEISADYIRGEGDVEGIKLAYRFDILKTYDFDPRIKVYAESSVNFWKYGTPEHYDSNFVVSISPVLQYTFCECMEGELYGEVGIGLSLLDDTEFAGKDVSTHYQFEDRLGVGYRFGEAQEYSIALRYFHYSNAGFKKPNPGLDFISFSFSKAY
;
A
#
# COMPACT_ATOMS: atom_id res chain seq x y z
N MET A 1 33.19 -25.26 10.15
CA MET A 1 33.72 -24.78 8.86
C MET A 1 32.62 -24.99 7.82
N PHE A 2 32.14 -24.02 7.16
CA PHE A 2 30.93 -23.89 6.35
C PHE A 2 29.74 -23.22 7.02
N THR A 3 29.68 -21.88 6.93
CA THR A 3 28.43 -21.12 6.78
C THR A 3 28.75 -19.64 6.54
N LEU A 4 29.30 -19.32 5.38
CA LEU A 4 29.58 -17.90 5.03
C LEU A 4 29.26 -17.59 3.56
N ASN A 5 28.22 -18.19 2.98
CA ASN A 5 27.95 -17.99 1.54
C ASN A 5 26.48 -17.77 1.16
N ARG A 6 25.59 -17.40 2.08
CA ARG A 6 24.19 -17.09 1.74
C ARG A 6 23.82 -15.60 1.86
N ILE A 7 24.67 -14.77 2.48
CA ILE A 7 24.39 -13.34 2.66
C ILE A 7 24.87 -12.49 1.46
N ALA A 8 25.71 -13.03 0.59
CA ALA A 8 26.32 -12.28 -0.52
C ALA A 8 25.53 -12.24 -1.82
N ARG A 9 24.30 -12.76 -1.87
CA ARG A 9 23.48 -12.76 -3.10
C ARG A 9 22.23 -11.88 -3.06
N LEU A 10 21.99 -11.18 -1.95
CA LEU A 10 20.88 -10.21 -1.86
C LEU A 10 21.29 -8.76 -2.16
N SER A 11 22.55 -8.53 -2.53
CA SER A 11 23.09 -7.18 -2.68
C SER A 11 23.12 -6.63 -4.10
N LEU A 12 22.47 -7.26 -5.07
CA LEU A 12 22.60 -6.85 -6.48
C LEU A 12 21.26 -6.79 -7.23
N LEU A 13 20.24 -6.18 -6.62
CA LEU A 13 19.07 -5.76 -7.40
C LEU A 13 18.59 -4.34 -7.01
N PHE A 14 19.53 -3.46 -6.67
CA PHE A 14 19.31 -2.03 -6.91
C PHE A 14 19.56 -1.79 -8.39
N ILE A 15 18.60 -2.15 -9.21
CA ILE A 15 18.51 -1.64 -10.58
C ILE A 15 18.33 -0.15 -10.43
N SER A 16 19.36 0.60 -10.78
CA SER A 16 19.32 2.04 -10.99
C SER A 16 18.33 2.32 -12.13
N MET A 17 17.06 2.41 -11.80
CA MET A 17 16.05 2.99 -12.67
C MET A 17 16.24 4.49 -12.64
N ASN A 18 17.23 4.97 -13.43
CA ASN A 18 17.27 6.36 -13.88
C ASN A 18 16.12 6.54 -14.89
N ILE A 19 14.88 6.55 -14.42
CA ILE A 19 13.77 7.08 -15.20
C ILE A 19 13.71 8.56 -14.86
N ALA A 20 14.50 9.34 -15.60
CA ALA A 20 14.29 10.77 -15.71
C ALA A 20 13.02 11.03 -16.54
N CYS A 21 11.89 10.66 -16.02
CA CYS A 21 10.59 11.19 -16.41
C CYS A 21 10.17 12.11 -15.27
N ALA A 22 10.08 13.42 -15.57
CA ALA A 22 9.44 14.38 -14.69
C ALA A 22 7.92 14.04 -14.62
N HIS A 23 7.59 12.97 -13.94
CA HIS A 23 6.23 12.66 -13.56
C HIS A 23 6.11 13.06 -12.10
N ALA A 24 5.12 13.87 -11.79
CA ALA A 24 4.75 14.16 -10.42
C ALA A 24 4.57 12.84 -9.68
N GLY A 25 5.42 12.58 -8.72
CA GLY A 25 5.37 11.41 -7.87
C GLY A 25 4.79 11.79 -6.51
N GLU A 26 4.23 10.82 -5.80
CA GLU A 26 3.77 11.02 -4.43
C GLU A 26 4.33 9.91 -3.55
N ILE A 27 4.92 10.27 -2.41
CA ILE A 27 5.35 9.32 -1.38
C ILE A 27 4.33 9.33 -0.26
N SER A 28 3.98 8.16 0.26
CA SER A 28 3.15 8.05 1.46
C SER A 28 3.77 7.16 2.52
N ALA A 29 3.43 7.48 3.77
CA ALA A 29 3.66 6.66 4.94
C ALA A 29 2.33 6.45 5.66
N ASP A 30 1.98 5.20 5.88
CA ASP A 30 0.74 4.82 6.51
C ASP A 30 1.03 4.08 7.82
N TYR A 31 0.33 4.45 8.89
CA TYR A 31 0.20 3.59 10.07
C TYR A 31 -0.98 2.66 9.85
N ILE A 32 -0.76 1.37 10.05
CA ILE A 32 -1.75 0.33 9.79
C ILE A 32 -2.13 -0.34 11.10
N ARG A 33 -3.43 -0.63 11.26
CA ARG A 33 -3.94 -1.45 12.33
C ARG A 33 -4.91 -2.49 11.78
N GLY A 34 -4.66 -3.76 12.11
CA GLY A 34 -5.48 -4.90 11.70
C GLY A 34 -6.23 -5.52 12.86
N GLU A 35 -6.90 -6.63 12.59
CA GLU A 35 -7.58 -7.43 13.59
C GLU A 35 -6.60 -8.01 14.61
N GLY A 36 -7.06 -8.16 15.86
CA GLY A 36 -6.32 -8.86 16.91
C GLY A 36 -5.00 -8.19 17.32
N ASP A 37 -4.95 -6.84 17.31
CA ASP A 37 -3.78 -6.05 17.65
C ASP A 37 -2.60 -6.15 16.66
N VAL A 38 -2.87 -6.46 15.41
CA VAL A 38 -1.88 -6.29 14.33
C VAL A 38 -1.61 -4.81 14.15
N GLU A 39 -0.34 -4.45 14.12
CA GLU A 39 0.15 -3.10 13.81
C GLU A 39 1.15 -3.16 12.66
N GLY A 40 1.30 -2.04 11.96
CA GLY A 40 2.27 -1.98 10.89
C GLY A 40 2.49 -0.60 10.31
N ILE A 41 3.46 -0.57 9.39
CA ILE A 41 3.79 0.60 8.58
C ILE A 41 3.75 0.18 7.12
N LYS A 42 3.12 1.01 6.28
CA LYS A 42 3.18 0.90 4.83
C LYS A 42 3.91 2.12 4.29
N LEU A 43 4.90 1.91 3.44
CA LEU A 43 5.57 2.94 2.69
C LEU A 43 5.23 2.75 1.21
N ALA A 44 4.79 3.81 0.54
CA ALA A 44 4.36 3.70 -0.85
C ALA A 44 4.86 4.85 -1.71
N TYR A 45 5.02 4.54 -2.97
CA TYR A 45 5.28 5.47 -4.05
C TYR A 45 4.17 5.37 -5.08
N ARG A 46 3.60 6.52 -5.47
CA ARG A 46 2.52 6.65 -6.44
C ARG A 46 3.00 7.37 -7.67
N PHE A 47 2.55 6.92 -8.82
CA PHE A 47 2.81 7.53 -10.10
C PHE A 47 1.58 7.45 -11.00
N ASP A 48 1.32 8.51 -11.73
CA ASP A 48 0.18 8.57 -12.65
C ASP A 48 0.38 7.58 -13.79
N ILE A 49 -0.61 6.74 -14.06
CA ILE A 49 -0.61 5.76 -15.16
C ILE A 49 -1.50 6.18 -16.32
N LEU A 50 -2.45 7.04 -16.08
CA LEU A 50 -3.34 7.59 -17.11
C LEU A 50 -3.39 9.11 -16.99
N LYS A 51 -3.26 9.79 -18.12
CA LYS A 51 -3.63 11.20 -18.23
C LYS A 51 -5.15 11.27 -18.38
N THR A 52 -5.86 11.38 -17.27
CA THR A 52 -7.33 11.27 -17.21
C THR A 52 -8.07 12.53 -17.62
N TYR A 53 -7.38 13.55 -18.09
CA TYR A 53 -7.93 14.88 -18.35
C TYR A 53 -9.03 14.96 -19.42
N ASP A 54 -9.17 13.91 -20.24
CA ASP A 54 -10.11 13.93 -21.35
C ASP A 54 -11.53 13.48 -20.97
N PHE A 55 -11.72 12.89 -19.77
CA PHE A 55 -13.01 12.34 -19.37
C PHE A 55 -13.70 13.15 -18.25
N ASP A 56 -13.06 13.25 -17.08
CA ASP A 56 -13.56 14.04 -15.93
C ASP A 56 -12.36 14.49 -15.09
N PRO A 57 -12.13 15.80 -14.87
CA PRO A 57 -10.99 16.31 -14.10
C PRO A 57 -11.01 15.89 -12.63
N ARG A 58 -12.16 15.43 -12.12
CA ARG A 58 -12.30 14.92 -10.76
C ARG A 58 -11.77 13.49 -10.58
N ILE A 59 -11.50 12.78 -11.68
CA ILE A 59 -11.00 11.41 -11.66
C ILE A 59 -9.50 11.41 -11.86
N LYS A 60 -8.78 10.77 -10.93
CA LYS A 60 -7.35 10.47 -11.05
C LYS A 60 -7.14 8.95 -11.01
N VAL A 61 -6.26 8.44 -11.87
CA VAL A 61 -5.86 7.02 -11.85
C VAL A 61 -4.36 6.95 -11.76
N TYR A 62 -3.87 6.30 -10.72
CA TYR A 62 -2.45 6.12 -10.48
C TYR A 62 -2.12 4.65 -10.16
N ALA A 63 -0.87 4.27 -10.28
CA ALA A 63 -0.36 3.05 -9.68
C ALA A 63 0.38 3.38 -8.39
N GLU A 64 0.19 2.54 -7.38
CA GLU A 64 0.92 2.59 -6.13
C GLU A 64 1.77 1.33 -6.00
N SER A 65 3.06 1.51 -5.79
CA SER A 65 3.99 0.46 -5.39
C SER A 65 4.29 0.64 -3.91
N SER A 66 4.23 -0.42 -3.11
CA SER A 66 4.40 -0.32 -1.67
C SER A 66 5.14 -1.49 -1.04
N VAL A 67 5.69 -1.21 0.15
CA VAL A 67 6.22 -2.19 1.08
C VAL A 67 5.52 -2.03 2.42
N ASN A 68 5.16 -3.15 3.04
CA ASN A 68 4.47 -3.17 4.32
C ASN A 68 5.27 -4.01 5.30
N PHE A 69 5.30 -3.58 6.54
CA PHE A 69 5.89 -4.28 7.67
C PHE A 69 4.80 -4.45 8.72
N TRP A 70 4.31 -5.67 8.87
CA TRP A 70 3.26 -6.01 9.84
C TRP A 70 3.84 -6.74 11.03
N LYS A 71 3.27 -6.51 12.20
CA LYS A 71 3.63 -7.12 13.45
C LYS A 71 2.38 -7.46 14.24
N TYR A 72 2.40 -8.63 14.90
CA TYR A 72 1.35 -9.12 15.77
C TYR A 72 1.97 -9.73 17.04
N GLY A 73 1.39 -9.46 18.21
CA GLY A 73 1.84 -10.02 19.47
C GLY A 73 2.59 -9.03 20.36
N THR A 74 3.26 -9.57 21.40
CA THR A 74 3.97 -8.79 22.40
C THR A 74 5.44 -8.57 22.04
N PRO A 75 6.16 -7.62 22.70
CA PRO A 75 7.58 -7.39 22.44
C PRO A 75 8.47 -8.63 22.65
N GLU A 76 8.09 -9.53 23.55
CA GLU A 76 8.84 -10.75 23.86
C GLU A 76 8.52 -11.91 22.91
N HIS A 77 7.34 -11.86 22.27
CA HIS A 77 6.88 -12.93 21.39
C HIS A 77 5.97 -12.34 20.31
N TYR A 78 6.54 -12.07 19.17
CA TYR A 78 5.79 -11.48 18.06
C TYR A 78 5.97 -12.28 16.77
N ASP A 79 4.93 -12.21 15.97
CA ASP A 79 4.89 -12.64 14.59
C ASP A 79 5.01 -11.43 13.65
N SER A 80 5.62 -11.59 12.49
CA SER A 80 5.84 -10.50 11.55
C SER A 80 5.63 -10.96 10.13
N ASN A 81 5.17 -10.04 9.27
CA ASN A 81 5.05 -10.31 7.84
C ASN A 81 5.54 -9.10 7.05
N PHE A 82 6.35 -9.37 6.03
CA PHE A 82 6.78 -8.38 5.05
C PHE A 82 5.97 -8.58 3.78
N VAL A 83 5.41 -7.47 3.25
CA VAL A 83 4.54 -7.53 2.07
C VAL A 83 4.97 -6.49 1.06
N VAL A 84 5.06 -6.88 -0.20
CA VAL A 84 5.21 -5.96 -1.33
C VAL A 84 3.93 -5.97 -2.15
N SER A 85 3.52 -4.78 -2.63
CA SER A 85 2.28 -4.66 -3.40
C SER A 85 2.45 -3.71 -4.58
N ILE A 86 1.61 -3.92 -5.59
CA ILE A 86 1.38 -2.97 -6.67
C ILE A 86 -0.11 -2.90 -6.95
N SER A 87 -0.68 -1.68 -6.91
CA SER A 87 -2.12 -1.48 -6.98
C SER A 87 -2.46 -0.31 -7.90
N PRO A 88 -3.23 -0.51 -8.97
CA PRO A 88 -3.95 0.56 -9.62
C PRO A 88 -5.02 1.10 -8.68
N VAL A 89 -5.13 2.41 -8.60
CA VAL A 89 -6.07 3.13 -7.73
C VAL A 89 -6.77 4.20 -8.51
N LEU A 90 -8.09 4.25 -8.36
CA LEU A 90 -8.94 5.31 -8.86
C LEU A 90 -9.32 6.22 -7.69
N GLN A 91 -9.10 7.52 -7.86
CA GLN A 91 -9.58 8.57 -6.95
C GLN A 91 -10.67 9.40 -7.64
N TYR A 92 -11.66 9.81 -6.86
CA TYR A 92 -12.71 10.73 -7.28
C TYR A 92 -12.80 11.89 -6.28
N THR A 93 -12.59 13.13 -6.77
CA THR A 93 -12.74 14.35 -5.97
C THR A 93 -14.21 14.69 -5.83
N PHE A 94 -14.72 14.69 -4.59
CA PHE A 94 -16.11 15.01 -4.26
C PHE A 94 -16.35 16.52 -4.24
N CYS A 95 -15.43 17.28 -3.65
CA CYS A 95 -15.50 18.74 -3.58
C CYS A 95 -14.11 19.36 -3.43
N GLU A 96 -13.99 20.56 -3.97
CA GLU A 96 -12.98 21.53 -3.59
C GLU A 96 -13.55 22.36 -2.44
N CYS A 97 -13.10 22.10 -1.23
CA CYS A 97 -13.67 22.67 -0.02
C CYS A 97 -12.62 22.86 1.07
N MET A 98 -12.80 23.87 1.92
CA MET A 98 -11.88 24.19 3.02
C MET A 98 -10.41 24.36 2.57
N GLU A 99 -10.19 25.06 1.45
CA GLU A 99 -8.87 25.30 0.84
C GLU A 99 -8.14 24.01 0.40
N GLY A 100 -8.88 22.95 0.10
CA GLY A 100 -8.36 21.67 -0.33
C GLY A 100 -9.37 20.83 -1.09
N GLU A 101 -9.04 19.57 -1.32
CA GLU A 101 -9.88 18.62 -2.05
C GLU A 101 -10.23 17.42 -1.16
N LEU A 102 -11.53 17.17 -0.98
CA LEU A 102 -12.02 15.93 -0.38
C LEU A 102 -12.19 14.88 -1.50
N TYR A 103 -11.59 13.72 -1.33
CA TYR A 103 -11.67 12.64 -2.33
C TYR A 103 -11.98 11.29 -1.70
N GLY A 104 -12.53 10.39 -2.52
CA GLY A 104 -12.60 8.96 -2.25
C GLY A 104 -11.65 8.19 -3.14
N GLU A 105 -11.24 7.01 -2.71
CA GLU A 105 -10.40 6.13 -3.53
C GLU A 105 -10.83 4.68 -3.42
N VAL A 106 -10.66 3.95 -4.53
CA VAL A 106 -10.81 2.50 -4.61
C VAL A 106 -9.66 1.92 -5.42
N GLY A 107 -9.24 0.73 -5.07
CA GLY A 107 -8.17 0.03 -5.80
C GLY A 107 -8.23 -1.47 -5.59
N ILE A 108 -7.72 -2.21 -6.57
CA ILE A 108 -7.51 -3.66 -6.48
C ILE A 108 -6.12 -3.91 -7.04
N GLY A 109 -5.24 -4.44 -6.20
CA GLY A 109 -3.85 -4.71 -6.57
C GLY A 109 -3.44 -6.15 -6.31
N LEU A 110 -2.17 -6.39 -6.54
CA LEU A 110 -1.50 -7.65 -6.23
C LEU A 110 -0.47 -7.41 -5.14
N SER A 111 -0.40 -8.35 -4.20
CA SER A 111 0.59 -8.36 -3.13
C SER A 111 1.27 -9.72 -3.00
N LEU A 112 2.48 -9.70 -2.49
CA LEU A 112 3.26 -10.88 -2.13
C LEU A 112 3.63 -10.78 -0.66
N LEU A 113 3.18 -11.74 0.12
CA LEU A 113 3.44 -11.90 1.54
C LEU A 113 4.68 -12.80 1.74
N ASP A 114 5.48 -12.46 2.71
CA ASP A 114 6.65 -13.25 3.14
C ASP A 114 6.23 -14.57 3.78
N ASP A 115 5.16 -14.54 4.61
CA ASP A 115 4.61 -15.73 5.27
C ASP A 115 3.11 -15.85 4.99
N THR A 116 2.65 -17.10 4.83
CA THR A 116 1.23 -17.43 4.66
C THR A 116 0.50 -17.64 5.98
N GLU A 117 1.24 -17.82 7.08
CA GLU A 117 0.71 -17.89 8.45
C GLU A 117 1.03 -16.58 9.17
N PHE A 118 0.02 -15.82 9.56
CA PHE A 118 0.21 -14.55 10.25
C PHE A 118 -0.96 -14.22 11.16
N ALA A 119 -0.67 -13.76 12.38
CA ALA A 119 -1.67 -13.39 13.39
C ALA A 119 -2.72 -14.50 13.64
N GLY A 120 -2.27 -15.76 13.64
CA GLY A 120 -3.13 -16.94 13.85
C GLY A 120 -4.02 -17.30 12.66
N LYS A 121 -3.81 -16.68 11.50
CA LYS A 121 -4.54 -16.98 10.26
C LYS A 121 -3.60 -17.60 9.23
N ASP A 122 -4.02 -18.70 8.58
CA ASP A 122 -3.39 -19.25 7.38
C ASP A 122 -4.14 -18.71 6.14
N VAL A 123 -3.48 -17.88 5.35
CA VAL A 123 -4.01 -17.31 4.10
C VAL A 123 -3.63 -18.15 2.87
N SER A 124 -2.93 -19.26 3.11
CA SER A 124 -2.64 -20.37 2.20
C SER A 124 -1.81 -20.05 0.94
N THR A 125 -1.66 -18.81 0.55
CA THR A 125 -0.84 -18.38 -0.59
C THR A 125 -0.04 -17.13 -0.27
N HIS A 126 1.20 -17.06 -0.75
CA HIS A 126 2.00 -15.84 -0.64
C HIS A 126 1.44 -14.68 -1.46
N TYR A 127 0.82 -14.97 -2.62
CA TYR A 127 0.13 -13.93 -3.38
C TYR A 127 -1.26 -13.69 -2.81
N GLN A 128 -1.64 -12.42 -2.70
CA GLN A 128 -2.98 -11.97 -2.30
C GLN A 128 -3.40 -10.80 -3.22
N PHE A 129 -4.69 -10.62 -3.41
CA PHE A 129 -5.20 -9.35 -3.88
C PHE A 129 -5.16 -8.35 -2.73
N GLU A 130 -4.83 -7.09 -3.05
CA GLU A 130 -4.92 -5.97 -2.13
C GLU A 130 -6.11 -5.11 -2.56
N ASP A 131 -7.25 -5.30 -1.92
CA ASP A 131 -8.43 -4.48 -2.14
C ASP A 131 -8.36 -3.25 -1.25
N ARG A 132 -8.74 -2.08 -1.79
CA ARG A 132 -8.68 -0.80 -1.09
C ARG A 132 -9.94 -0.01 -1.25
N LEU A 133 -10.38 0.59 -0.13
CA LEU A 133 -11.38 1.65 -0.08
C LEU A 133 -10.87 2.75 0.85
N GLY A 134 -10.99 4.02 0.47
CA GLY A 134 -10.50 5.11 1.31
C GLY A 134 -11.22 6.42 1.06
N VAL A 135 -11.02 7.32 2.02
CA VAL A 135 -11.37 8.73 1.93
C VAL A 135 -10.19 9.56 2.39
N GLY A 136 -9.90 10.64 1.70
CA GLY A 136 -8.77 11.51 2.02
C GLY A 136 -9.06 12.97 1.73
N TYR A 137 -8.20 13.80 2.27
CA TYR A 137 -8.21 15.24 2.09
C TYR A 137 -6.84 15.70 1.63
N ARG A 138 -6.81 16.41 0.49
CA ARG A 138 -5.60 17.00 -0.10
C ARG A 138 -5.56 18.47 0.21
N PHE A 139 -4.40 19.00 0.57
CA PHE A 139 -4.21 20.38 1.02
C PHE A 139 -2.79 20.88 0.72
N GLY A 140 -2.53 22.16 1.04
CA GLY A 140 -1.30 22.87 0.70
C GLY A 140 -1.53 23.84 -0.46
N GLU A 141 -0.63 24.80 -0.64
CA GLU A 141 -0.78 25.82 -1.70
C GLU A 141 -0.81 25.20 -3.11
N ALA A 142 -0.04 24.14 -3.32
CA ALA A 142 -0.02 23.36 -4.56
C ALA A 142 -0.77 22.03 -4.45
N GLN A 143 -1.61 21.84 -3.41
CA GLN A 143 -2.29 20.58 -3.11
C GLN A 143 -1.31 19.39 -2.96
N GLU A 144 -0.12 19.66 -2.43
CA GLU A 144 0.99 18.71 -2.38
C GLU A 144 0.94 17.74 -1.20
N TYR A 145 0.12 18.02 -0.18
CA TYR A 145 -0.03 17.15 0.98
C TYR A 145 -1.38 16.44 0.97
N SER A 146 -1.44 15.22 1.48
CA SER A 146 -2.72 14.59 1.77
C SER A 146 -2.68 13.75 3.04
N ILE A 147 -3.84 13.65 3.69
CA ILE A 147 -4.14 12.68 4.73
C ILE A 147 -5.26 11.80 4.25
N ALA A 148 -5.25 10.52 4.64
CA ALA A 148 -6.32 9.61 4.27
C ALA A 148 -6.55 8.55 5.34
N LEU A 149 -7.80 8.12 5.42
CA LEU A 149 -8.22 6.92 6.14
C LEU A 149 -8.59 5.87 5.10
N ARG A 150 -7.97 4.68 5.20
CA ARG A 150 -8.13 3.59 4.24
C ARG A 150 -8.48 2.30 4.95
N TYR A 151 -9.29 1.51 4.27
CA TYR A 151 -9.49 0.10 4.58
C TYR A 151 -8.78 -0.72 3.51
N PHE A 152 -8.08 -1.77 3.95
CA PHE A 152 -7.44 -2.76 3.09
C PHE A 152 -7.95 -4.15 3.44
N HIS A 153 -8.20 -4.94 2.40
CA HIS A 153 -8.48 -6.36 2.50
C HIS A 153 -7.49 -7.15 1.64
N TYR A 154 -6.82 -8.12 2.25
CA TYR A 154 -5.91 -9.01 1.54
C TYR A 154 -6.51 -10.40 1.49
N SER A 155 -6.67 -10.96 0.29
CA SER A 155 -7.19 -12.30 0.11
C SER A 155 -6.77 -12.90 -1.23
N ASN A 156 -6.78 -14.23 -1.33
CA ASN A 156 -6.48 -14.92 -2.58
C ASN A 156 -7.73 -15.15 -3.46
N ALA A 157 -8.83 -14.40 -3.24
CA ALA A 157 -10.11 -14.55 -3.93
C ALA A 157 -10.69 -15.98 -3.89
N GLY A 158 -10.27 -16.79 -2.93
CA GLY A 158 -10.71 -18.17 -2.79
C GLY A 158 -10.08 -19.17 -3.76
N PHE A 159 -9.01 -18.79 -4.47
CA PHE A 159 -8.27 -19.73 -5.33
C PHE A 159 -7.64 -20.89 -4.57
N LYS A 160 -7.34 -20.68 -3.30
CA LYS A 160 -6.88 -21.72 -2.38
C LYS A 160 -7.52 -21.53 -1.00
N LYS A 161 -7.77 -22.63 -0.29
CA LYS A 161 -8.30 -22.64 1.08
C LYS A 161 -7.23 -23.13 2.06
N PRO A 162 -7.24 -22.63 3.32
CA PRO A 162 -8.15 -21.62 3.85
C PRO A 162 -7.89 -20.23 3.24
N ASN A 163 -8.88 -19.33 3.31
CA ASN A 163 -8.75 -17.94 2.88
C ASN A 163 -9.60 -17.04 3.80
N PRO A 164 -9.14 -16.83 5.04
CA PRO A 164 -9.87 -16.00 6.01
C PRO A 164 -9.77 -14.51 5.68
N GLY A 165 -8.79 -14.11 4.86
CA GLY A 165 -8.44 -12.72 4.61
C GLY A 165 -7.73 -12.04 5.78
N LEU A 166 -7.08 -10.92 5.47
CA LEU A 166 -6.45 -10.03 6.45
C LEU A 166 -6.97 -8.61 6.21
N ASP A 167 -7.54 -8.01 7.26
CA ASP A 167 -8.22 -6.73 7.21
C ASP A 167 -7.48 -5.67 8.00
N PHE A 168 -7.34 -4.47 7.43
CA PHE A 168 -6.61 -3.38 8.04
C PHE A 168 -7.32 -2.04 7.83
N ILE A 169 -7.21 -1.18 8.84
CA ILE A 169 -7.45 0.26 8.73
C ILE A 169 -6.09 0.95 8.73
N SER A 170 -5.90 1.93 7.87
CA SER A 170 -4.70 2.75 7.85
C SER A 170 -5.01 4.23 7.97
N PHE A 171 -4.12 4.95 8.65
CA PHE A 171 -4.03 6.39 8.57
C PHE A 171 -2.77 6.76 7.78
N SER A 172 -2.95 7.50 6.72
CA SER A 172 -1.91 7.84 5.76
C SER A 172 -1.60 9.32 5.77
N PHE A 173 -0.31 9.63 5.63
CA PHE A 173 0.17 10.95 5.24
C PHE A 173 0.98 10.81 3.95
N SER A 174 0.77 11.70 3.00
CA SER A 174 1.52 11.69 1.75
C SER A 174 1.93 13.09 1.29
N LYS A 175 2.98 13.11 0.44
CA LYS A 175 3.52 14.31 -0.18
C LYS A 175 3.81 14.06 -1.64
N ALA A 176 3.23 14.89 -2.50
CA ALA A 176 3.54 15.00 -3.93
C ALA A 176 4.74 15.92 -4.19
N TYR A 177 5.48 15.71 -5.28
CA TYR A 177 6.63 16.53 -5.71
C TYR A 177 6.84 16.47 -7.23
#